data_7689390b3e06ce188b943151a5d616fe
#
_entry.id   7689390b3e06ce188b943151a5d616fe
#
_cell.length_a   1.000
_cell.length_b   1.000
_cell.length_c   1.000
_cell.angle_alpha   90.00
_cell.angle_beta   90.00
_cell.angle_gamma   90.00
#
_symmetry.space_group_name_H-M   'P 1'
#
loop_
_entity.id
_entity.type
_entity.pdbx_description
1 polymer ?
#
loop_
_entity_poly.entity_id
_entity_poly.type
_entity_poly.pdbx_seq_one_letter_code
_entity_poly.pdbx_strand_id
1 'polypeptide(L)'
;QADERKEKNNHGVDVNLEKDLRLSSDINFSGDPTITGDIDLDSAAIAVIDNRQSISNNLTGNSLVTNSASIADDVGAGASGNLGFNVVAGDNNAQDNAASLSAADASFSFGMADAEVFVNQAGFGNTTMNSGVTNAAGLGGNAFGGASGNIGVNIASGNNNEQKNALAASVATSAMAQSSISSNQVSTGNTVSNAGFVQSYTDTVQVGLSGRVAGGTLAVGAGTYRGTGNAYQMANYYLDSWSGDLPHPGGNATGHIDLDNEIQNATMNPNRPGVGGLGFDTRESGTSQFVELGVADLYASLSGTVSTTRWVNVNATNTSALSGSAFSGASGNIGVNVASGTGNLQANSLALAVAQPSTGGGTGGGE
;
A
#
# COMPACT_ATOMS: atom_id res chain seq x y z
N GLN A 1 -15.03 39.74 -23.69
CA GLN A 1 -14.53 38.78 -24.68
C GLN A 1 -13.66 37.79 -23.94
N ALA A 2 -14.18 36.58 -23.72
CA ALA A 2 -13.44 35.48 -23.09
C ALA A 2 -12.49 34.90 -24.15
N ASP A 3 -11.23 34.85 -23.83
CA ASP A 3 -10.18 34.25 -24.66
C ASP A 3 -10.20 32.73 -24.42
N GLU A 4 -10.81 32.00 -25.33
CA GLU A 4 -10.77 30.54 -25.33
C GLU A 4 -9.41 30.03 -25.82
N ARG A 5 -8.48 29.76 -24.93
CA ARG A 5 -7.32 28.96 -25.25
C ARG A 5 -7.68 27.47 -25.20
N LYS A 6 -7.97 26.92 -26.35
CA LYS A 6 -8.02 25.45 -26.53
C LYS A 6 -6.60 24.91 -26.67
N GLU A 7 -6.03 24.42 -25.62
CA GLU A 7 -4.88 23.53 -25.74
C GLU A 7 -5.40 22.10 -25.95
N LYS A 8 -5.24 21.59 -27.16
CA LYS A 8 -5.45 20.17 -27.46
C LYS A 8 -4.33 19.36 -26.85
N ASN A 9 -4.58 18.78 -25.71
CA ASN A 9 -3.72 17.75 -25.19
C ASN A 9 -4.12 16.40 -25.78
N ASN A 10 -3.20 15.70 -26.44
CA ASN A 10 -3.43 14.48 -27.21
C ASN A 10 -3.78 13.25 -26.36
N HIS A 11 -4.14 13.41 -25.10
CA HIS A 11 -4.56 12.36 -24.19
C HIS A 11 -6.03 12.47 -23.74
N GLY A 12 -6.88 12.94 -24.59
CA GLY A 12 -8.34 12.68 -24.55
C GLY A 12 -9.09 13.01 -23.25
N VAL A 13 -8.56 13.88 -22.39
CA VAL A 13 -9.28 14.40 -21.24
C VAL A 13 -9.27 15.94 -21.33
N ASP A 14 -10.36 16.47 -21.86
CA ASP A 14 -10.63 17.92 -21.79
C ASP A 14 -11.14 18.23 -20.37
N VAL A 15 -10.36 18.95 -19.62
CA VAL A 15 -10.83 19.51 -18.35
C VAL A 15 -11.00 21.00 -18.53
N ASN A 16 -12.24 21.41 -18.50
CA ASN A 16 -12.61 22.80 -18.44
C ASN A 16 -12.90 23.13 -16.97
N LEU A 17 -11.98 23.78 -16.29
CA LEU A 17 -12.19 24.31 -14.96
C LEU A 17 -12.67 25.75 -15.10
N GLU A 18 -13.96 25.96 -14.97
CA GLU A 18 -14.55 27.30 -14.88
C GLU A 18 -14.86 27.60 -13.43
N LYS A 19 -14.11 28.52 -12.84
CA LYS A 19 -14.35 29.00 -11.48
C LYS A 19 -15.06 30.33 -11.54
N ASP A 20 -16.30 30.37 -11.12
CA ASP A 20 -17.05 31.60 -10.90
C ASP A 20 -16.93 32.01 -9.42
N LEU A 21 -15.98 32.88 -9.13
CA LEU A 21 -15.76 33.39 -7.77
C LEU A 21 -16.55 34.67 -7.57
N ARG A 22 -17.61 34.61 -6.76
CA ARG A 22 -18.34 35.80 -6.34
C ARG A 22 -17.91 36.21 -4.94
N LEU A 23 -17.11 37.27 -4.89
CA LEU A 23 -16.77 37.93 -3.64
C LEU A 23 -17.83 38.98 -3.30
N SER A 24 -18.43 38.87 -2.12
CA SER A 24 -19.19 39.94 -1.50
C SER A 24 -18.52 40.29 -0.18
N SER A 25 -18.06 41.52 -0.06
CA SER A 25 -17.48 42.03 1.17
C SER A 25 -18.35 43.22 1.65
N ASP A 26 -18.93 43.05 2.81
CA ASP A 26 -19.58 44.16 3.49
C ASP A 26 -18.53 44.95 4.27
N ILE A 27 -18.03 46.01 3.64
CA ILE A 27 -17.08 46.92 4.26
C ILE A 27 -17.85 48.10 4.84
N ASN A 28 -17.81 48.25 6.14
CA ASN A 28 -18.43 49.37 6.81
C ASN A 28 -17.39 50.46 7.12
N PHE A 29 -17.42 51.52 6.35
CA PHE A 29 -16.57 52.70 6.59
C PHE A 29 -17.35 53.68 7.51
N SER A 30 -16.82 53.96 8.68
CA SER A 30 -17.30 55.01 9.54
C SER A 30 -16.44 56.27 9.34
N GLY A 31 -17.03 57.31 8.78
CA GLY A 31 -16.37 58.58 8.47
C GLY A 31 -16.72 59.06 7.06
N ASP A 32 -16.15 60.19 6.65
CA ASP A 32 -16.24 60.71 5.25
C ASP A 32 -14.93 60.41 4.49
N PRO A 33 -14.70 59.16 4.05
CA PRO A 33 -13.50 58.85 3.27
C PRO A 33 -13.65 59.46 1.88
N THR A 34 -12.74 60.32 1.49
CA THR A 34 -12.62 60.79 0.11
C THR A 34 -11.58 59.93 -0.61
N ILE A 35 -12.04 59.10 -1.54
CA ILE A 35 -11.17 58.26 -2.38
C ILE A 35 -11.07 58.96 -3.72
N THR A 36 -9.89 59.42 -4.08
CA THR A 36 -9.61 60.06 -5.40
C THR A 36 -8.50 59.33 -6.11
N GLY A 37 -8.77 58.87 -7.34
CA GLY A 37 -7.83 58.17 -8.19
C GLY A 37 -8.28 56.75 -8.51
N ASP A 38 -7.52 56.09 -9.38
CA ASP A 38 -7.72 54.66 -9.69
C ASP A 38 -7.25 53.82 -8.50
N ILE A 39 -8.16 53.02 -7.97
CA ILE A 39 -7.83 52.04 -6.92
C ILE A 39 -7.48 50.73 -7.63
N ASP A 40 -6.19 50.46 -7.71
CA ASP A 40 -5.72 49.16 -8.20
C ASP A 40 -5.95 48.10 -7.08
N LEU A 41 -6.91 47.19 -7.30
CA LEU A 41 -7.35 46.19 -6.35
C LEU A 41 -6.62 44.85 -6.52
N ASP A 42 -5.51 44.84 -7.24
CA ASP A 42 -4.86 43.65 -7.74
C ASP A 42 -3.90 42.97 -6.75
N SER A 43 -4.37 42.64 -5.57
CA SER A 43 -3.57 41.82 -4.67
C SER A 43 -4.29 40.51 -4.34
N ALA A 44 -3.96 39.47 -5.07
CA ALA A 44 -4.43 38.11 -4.83
C ALA A 44 -3.24 37.17 -4.68
N ALA A 45 -3.28 36.36 -3.62
CA ALA A 45 -2.41 35.22 -3.48
C ALA A 45 -3.21 33.97 -3.78
N ILE A 46 -2.88 33.28 -4.86
CA ILE A 46 -3.60 32.09 -5.32
C ILE A 46 -2.63 30.94 -5.41
N ALA A 47 -2.95 29.83 -4.72
CA ALA A 47 -2.19 28.59 -4.78
C ALA A 47 -3.13 27.45 -5.19
N VAL A 48 -2.91 26.87 -6.36
CA VAL A 48 -3.77 25.81 -6.89
C VAL A 48 -2.94 24.59 -7.23
N ILE A 49 -3.43 23.43 -6.82
CA ILE A 49 -2.97 22.12 -7.26
C ILE A 49 -4.12 21.42 -7.97
N ASP A 50 -3.96 21.10 -9.24
CA ASP A 50 -4.82 20.18 -9.99
C ASP A 50 -3.99 18.98 -10.40
N ASN A 51 -4.21 17.86 -9.74
CA ASN A 51 -3.46 16.64 -10.00
C ASN A 51 -4.38 15.48 -10.34
N ARG A 52 -4.04 14.79 -11.42
CA ARG A 52 -4.78 13.64 -11.92
C ARG A 52 -3.84 12.48 -12.11
N GLN A 53 -4.17 11.39 -11.45
CA GLN A 53 -3.52 10.10 -11.63
C GLN A 53 -4.52 9.14 -12.23
N SER A 54 -4.11 8.39 -13.26
CA SER A 54 -4.97 7.39 -13.88
C SER A 54 -4.15 6.16 -14.23
N ILE A 55 -4.58 5.04 -13.71
CA ILE A 55 -4.01 3.73 -13.99
C ILE A 55 -5.11 2.89 -14.61
N SER A 56 -4.99 2.57 -15.90
CA SER A 56 -6.09 1.93 -16.62
C SER A 56 -5.65 0.86 -17.61
N ASN A 57 -6.47 -0.18 -17.69
CA ASN A 57 -6.37 -1.25 -18.70
C ASN A 57 -4.99 -1.96 -18.70
N ASN A 58 -4.35 -2.04 -17.55
CA ASN A 58 -3.09 -2.74 -17.41
C ASN A 58 -3.32 -4.22 -17.11
N LEU A 59 -2.46 -5.05 -17.68
CA LEU A 59 -2.39 -6.47 -17.37
C LEU A 59 -1.05 -6.74 -16.71
N THR A 60 -1.08 -7.21 -15.48
CA THR A 60 0.12 -7.53 -14.69
C THR A 60 0.06 -8.98 -14.24
N GLY A 61 1.13 -9.72 -14.48
CA GLY A 61 1.28 -11.11 -14.03
C GLY A 61 2.60 -11.28 -13.27
N ASN A 62 2.52 -11.61 -12.00
CA ASN A 62 3.68 -11.79 -11.13
C ASN A 62 3.70 -13.18 -10.51
N SER A 63 4.84 -13.84 -10.56
CA SER A 63 5.03 -15.14 -9.94
C SER A 63 6.32 -15.16 -9.13
N LEU A 64 6.21 -15.48 -7.85
CA LEU A 64 7.32 -15.57 -6.89
C LEU A 64 8.17 -14.28 -6.80
N VAL A 65 7.52 -13.14 -7.02
CA VAL A 65 8.16 -11.82 -6.98
C VAL A 65 8.12 -11.27 -5.56
N THR A 66 9.22 -10.66 -5.15
CA THR A 66 9.27 -9.86 -3.92
C THR A 66 9.45 -8.40 -4.29
N ASN A 67 8.46 -7.59 -3.96
CA ASN A 67 8.52 -6.15 -4.07
C ASN A 67 8.74 -5.57 -2.67
N SER A 68 9.75 -4.72 -2.52
CA SER A 68 10.03 -4.08 -1.24
C SER A 68 10.33 -2.60 -1.46
N ALA A 69 9.54 -1.76 -0.81
CA ALA A 69 9.71 -0.32 -0.81
C ALA A 69 9.84 0.15 0.64
N SER A 70 10.94 0.80 0.99
CA SER A 70 11.15 1.21 2.38
C SER A 70 11.92 2.52 2.50
N ILE A 71 11.59 3.25 3.56
CA ILE A 71 12.37 4.36 4.09
C ILE A 71 12.70 3.99 5.54
N ALA A 72 13.97 4.04 5.91
CA ALA A 72 14.42 3.57 7.22
C ALA A 72 15.58 4.41 7.77
N ASP A 73 15.99 4.07 8.96
CA ASP A 73 17.08 4.70 9.68
C ASP A 73 16.88 6.22 9.88
N ASP A 74 17.85 7.04 9.55
CA ASP A 74 17.82 8.49 9.76
C ASP A 74 17.47 9.28 8.47
N VAL A 75 16.81 8.65 7.49
CA VAL A 75 16.42 9.32 6.25
C VAL A 75 15.56 10.53 6.56
N GLY A 76 15.97 11.70 6.08
CA GLY A 76 15.26 12.97 6.28
C GLY A 76 15.28 13.50 7.71
N ALA A 77 16.05 12.92 8.62
CA ALA A 77 16.14 13.40 10.00
C ALA A 77 16.70 14.83 10.04
N GLY A 78 16.03 15.71 10.78
CA GLY A 78 16.37 17.12 10.88
C GLY A 78 16.20 17.95 9.59
N ALA A 79 15.66 17.36 8.53
CA ALA A 79 15.42 18.08 7.29
C ALA A 79 14.32 19.14 7.44
N SER A 80 14.39 20.21 6.66
CA SER A 80 13.41 21.28 6.74
C SER A 80 13.00 21.80 5.38
N GLY A 81 11.83 22.42 5.31
CA GLY A 81 11.27 22.99 4.09
C GLY A 81 10.23 22.11 3.42
N ASN A 82 10.19 22.16 2.08
CA ASN A 82 9.27 21.32 1.31
C ASN A 82 9.97 20.02 0.92
N LEU A 83 9.56 18.93 1.53
CA LEU A 83 10.15 17.61 1.36
C LEU A 83 9.14 16.68 0.70
N GLY A 84 9.53 16.05 -0.40
CA GLY A 84 8.72 15.07 -1.11
C GLY A 84 9.48 13.79 -1.35
N PHE A 85 8.96 12.68 -0.87
CA PHE A 85 9.56 11.36 -1.04
C PHE A 85 8.56 10.41 -1.69
N ASN A 86 8.98 9.79 -2.79
CA ASN A 86 8.22 8.74 -3.46
C ASN A 86 9.10 7.51 -3.59
N VAL A 87 8.72 6.44 -2.93
CA VAL A 87 9.43 5.16 -2.97
C VAL A 87 8.47 4.07 -3.39
N VAL A 88 8.79 3.36 -4.46
CA VAL A 88 7.88 2.38 -5.04
C VAL A 88 8.62 1.13 -5.49
N ALA A 89 7.97 -0.01 -5.31
CA ALA A 89 8.40 -1.30 -5.86
C ALA A 89 7.19 -2.02 -6.45
N GLY A 90 7.33 -2.56 -7.66
CA GLY A 90 6.25 -3.23 -8.39
C GLY A 90 5.79 -2.45 -9.62
N ASP A 91 4.69 -2.88 -10.23
CA ASP A 91 4.28 -2.45 -11.55
C ASP A 91 3.15 -1.41 -11.52
N ASN A 92 3.17 -0.50 -12.49
CA ASN A 92 2.08 0.44 -12.77
C ASN A 92 1.65 1.28 -11.54
N ASN A 93 2.59 1.72 -10.73
CA ASN A 93 2.29 2.58 -9.59
C ASN A 93 2.44 4.05 -9.99
N ALA A 94 1.58 4.91 -9.48
CA ALA A 94 1.62 6.35 -9.67
C ALA A 94 1.75 7.06 -8.32
N GLN A 95 2.81 7.85 -8.16
CA GLN A 95 3.06 8.60 -6.93
C GLN A 95 3.39 10.05 -7.23
N ASP A 96 2.86 10.94 -6.44
CA ASP A 96 3.16 12.35 -6.57
C ASP A 96 3.12 13.08 -5.21
N ASN A 97 4.02 14.05 -5.07
CA ASN A 97 4.00 15.04 -4.01
C ASN A 97 3.98 16.42 -4.65
N ALA A 98 2.98 17.23 -4.32
CA ALA A 98 2.84 18.55 -4.86
C ALA A 98 2.69 19.60 -3.75
N ALA A 99 3.33 20.72 -3.93
CA ALA A 99 3.13 21.88 -3.08
C ALA A 99 3.01 23.14 -3.94
N SER A 100 1.97 23.90 -3.69
CA SER A 100 1.76 25.22 -4.30
C SER A 100 1.67 26.25 -3.19
N LEU A 101 2.56 27.21 -3.24
CA LEU A 101 2.66 28.25 -2.22
C LEU A 101 2.54 29.62 -2.91
N SER A 102 1.70 30.46 -2.36
CA SER A 102 1.51 31.81 -2.86
C SER A 102 1.49 32.79 -1.70
N ALA A 103 2.13 33.91 -1.87
CA ALA A 103 2.13 35.00 -0.90
C ALA A 103 1.95 36.33 -1.60
N ALA A 104 1.02 37.13 -1.12
CA ALA A 104 0.83 38.48 -1.59
C ALA A 104 0.81 39.47 -0.43
N ASP A 105 1.45 40.60 -0.60
CA ASP A 105 1.34 41.72 0.31
C ASP A 105 0.32 42.72 -0.25
N ALA A 106 -0.82 42.82 0.40
CA ALA A 106 -1.86 43.77 0.05
C ALA A 106 -1.84 44.90 1.08
N SER A 107 -1.30 46.01 0.68
CA SER A 107 -1.32 47.24 1.50
C SER A 107 -2.71 47.85 1.65
N PHE A 108 -3.73 47.28 1.03
CA PHE A 108 -5.10 47.79 1.02
C PHE A 108 -6.14 46.69 1.31
N SER A 109 -7.34 47.07 1.75
CA SER A 109 -8.38 46.21 2.31
C SER A 109 -9.02 45.18 1.37
N PHE A 110 -8.66 45.12 0.11
CA PHE A 110 -9.30 44.32 -0.92
C PHE A 110 -8.39 43.17 -1.46
N GLY A 111 -7.52 42.65 -0.67
CA GLY A 111 -6.73 41.48 -1.04
C GLY A 111 -7.45 40.15 -0.79
N MET A 112 -7.10 39.10 -1.51
CA MET A 112 -7.63 37.76 -1.38
C MET A 112 -6.49 36.74 -1.27
N ALA A 113 -6.63 35.80 -0.33
CA ALA A 113 -5.82 34.59 -0.31
C ALA A 113 -6.69 33.39 -0.64
N ASP A 114 -6.33 32.63 -1.66
CA ASP A 114 -7.07 31.44 -2.09
C ASP A 114 -6.13 30.26 -2.27
N ALA A 115 -6.45 29.14 -1.61
CA ALA A 115 -5.67 27.91 -1.73
C ALA A 115 -6.59 26.76 -2.08
N GLU A 116 -6.33 26.09 -3.21
CA GLU A 116 -7.18 25.01 -3.70
C GLU A 116 -6.37 23.76 -4.02
N VAL A 117 -6.94 22.63 -3.67
CA VAL A 117 -6.37 21.32 -4.01
C VAL A 117 -7.45 20.48 -4.70
N PHE A 118 -7.17 20.11 -5.93
CA PHE A 118 -7.96 19.15 -6.70
C PHE A 118 -7.15 17.89 -6.92
N VAL A 119 -7.64 16.78 -6.40
CA VAL A 119 -7.02 15.46 -6.59
C VAL A 119 -8.02 14.53 -7.22
N ASN A 120 -7.64 13.94 -8.33
CA ASN A 120 -8.43 12.90 -8.99
C ASN A 120 -7.54 11.68 -9.24
N GLN A 121 -7.87 10.58 -8.59
CA GLN A 121 -7.21 9.29 -8.76
C GLN A 121 -8.21 8.28 -9.32
N ALA A 122 -7.85 7.62 -10.41
CA ALA A 122 -8.74 6.71 -11.11
C ALA A 122 -8.03 5.43 -11.54
N GLY A 123 -8.36 4.33 -10.87
CA GLY A 123 -7.93 2.99 -11.27
C GLY A 123 -9.07 2.22 -11.92
N PHE A 124 -8.98 1.90 -13.22
CA PHE A 124 -10.06 1.19 -13.88
C PHE A 124 -9.59 0.15 -14.90
N GLY A 125 -10.31 -0.97 -14.95
CA GLY A 125 -10.08 -2.02 -15.94
C GLY A 125 -8.72 -2.72 -15.81
N ASN A 126 -8.04 -2.62 -14.67
CA ASN A 126 -6.75 -3.26 -14.48
C ASN A 126 -6.94 -4.73 -14.08
N THR A 127 -6.10 -5.59 -14.61
CA THR A 127 -6.06 -7.01 -14.25
C THR A 127 -4.70 -7.35 -13.68
N THR A 128 -4.68 -7.85 -12.45
CA THR A 128 -3.46 -8.29 -11.78
C THR A 128 -3.61 -9.73 -11.31
N MET A 129 -2.66 -10.56 -11.73
CA MET A 129 -2.54 -11.96 -11.31
C MET A 129 -1.23 -12.16 -10.59
N ASN A 130 -1.29 -12.39 -9.29
CA ASN A 130 -0.13 -12.63 -8.45
C ASN A 130 -0.13 -14.08 -7.95
N SER A 131 1.01 -14.75 -8.03
CA SER A 131 1.20 -16.10 -7.51
C SER A 131 2.45 -16.14 -6.62
N GLY A 132 2.28 -16.39 -5.34
CA GLY A 132 3.38 -16.41 -4.36
C GLY A 132 4.15 -15.09 -4.26
N VAL A 133 3.47 -13.96 -4.42
CA VAL A 133 4.09 -12.63 -4.43
C VAL A 133 4.14 -12.06 -3.02
N THR A 134 5.28 -11.50 -2.66
CA THR A 134 5.47 -10.78 -1.41
C THR A 134 5.62 -9.29 -1.70
N ASN A 135 4.75 -8.47 -1.13
CA ASN A 135 4.84 -7.03 -1.19
C ASN A 135 5.07 -6.48 0.23
N ALA A 136 6.07 -5.63 0.38
CA ALA A 136 6.38 -4.99 1.64
C ALA A 136 6.62 -3.49 1.43
N ALA A 137 5.85 -2.67 2.12
CA ALA A 137 6.03 -1.23 2.15
C ALA A 137 6.26 -0.80 3.60
N GLY A 138 7.31 -0.05 3.86
CA GLY A 138 7.65 0.28 5.23
C GLY A 138 8.32 1.64 5.40
N LEU A 139 7.99 2.30 6.49
CA LEU A 139 8.70 3.47 6.99
C LEU A 139 9.06 3.20 8.45
N GLY A 140 10.33 3.35 8.80
CA GLY A 140 10.77 2.97 10.13
C GLY A 140 12.06 3.64 10.57
N GLY A 141 12.64 3.14 11.66
CA GLY A 141 13.82 3.75 12.26
C GLY A 141 13.50 5.12 12.85
N ASN A 142 14.41 6.08 12.68
CA ASN A 142 14.24 7.49 13.04
C ASN A 142 13.99 8.36 11.79
N ALA A 143 13.40 7.80 10.74
CA ALA A 143 13.14 8.51 9.51
C ALA A 143 12.32 9.78 9.77
N PHE A 144 12.76 10.90 9.23
CA PHE A 144 12.17 12.22 9.42
C PHE A 144 12.11 12.70 10.89
N GLY A 145 12.89 12.10 11.79
CA GLY A 145 12.99 12.54 13.17
C GLY A 145 13.44 14.00 13.24
N GLY A 146 12.69 14.86 13.94
CA GLY A 146 12.97 16.30 14.05
C GLY A 146 12.83 17.09 12.74
N ALA A 147 12.30 16.50 11.67
CA ALA A 147 12.08 17.22 10.41
C ALA A 147 10.98 18.28 10.55
N SER A 148 11.05 19.33 9.72
CA SER A 148 10.08 20.43 9.80
C SER A 148 9.67 20.96 8.44
N GLY A 149 8.46 21.50 8.36
CA GLY A 149 7.91 22.09 7.15
C GLY A 149 6.84 21.24 6.49
N ASN A 150 6.76 21.27 5.16
CA ASN A 150 5.84 20.42 4.41
C ASN A 150 6.54 19.12 4.01
N ILE A 151 6.04 18.02 4.51
CA ILE A 151 6.63 16.70 4.30
C ILE A 151 5.59 15.79 3.67
N GLY A 152 5.83 15.38 2.43
CA GLY A 152 5.02 14.41 1.70
C GLY A 152 5.79 13.12 1.50
N VAL A 153 5.27 12.01 1.99
CA VAL A 153 5.90 10.69 1.84
C VAL A 153 4.91 9.71 1.24
N ASN A 154 5.28 9.12 0.12
CA ASN A 154 4.55 8.05 -0.53
C ASN A 154 5.43 6.82 -0.64
N ILE A 155 4.99 5.71 -0.09
CA ILE A 155 5.68 4.43 -0.18
C ILE A 155 4.67 3.39 -0.67
N ALA A 156 4.94 2.78 -1.81
CA ALA A 156 4.08 1.74 -2.35
C ALA A 156 4.86 0.48 -2.72
N SER A 157 4.29 -0.67 -2.42
CA SER A 157 4.80 -1.95 -2.86
C SER A 157 3.68 -2.79 -3.46
N GLY A 158 3.91 -3.32 -4.65
CA GLY A 158 2.91 -4.05 -5.41
C GLY A 158 2.46 -3.29 -6.65
N ASN A 159 1.24 -3.52 -7.12
CA ASN A 159 0.84 -3.09 -8.45
C ASN A 159 -0.33 -2.11 -8.43
N ASN A 160 -0.36 -1.20 -9.41
CA ASN A 160 -1.48 -0.29 -9.64
C ASN A 160 -1.86 0.57 -8.41
N ASN A 161 -0.88 1.00 -7.63
CA ASN A 161 -1.12 1.87 -6.49
C ASN A 161 -1.00 3.34 -6.91
N GLU A 162 -1.93 4.16 -6.48
CA GLU A 162 -1.92 5.59 -6.69
C GLU A 162 -1.81 6.32 -5.35
N GLN A 163 -0.77 7.12 -5.19
CA GLN A 163 -0.52 7.84 -3.94
C GLN A 163 -0.22 9.31 -4.21
N LYS A 164 -0.81 10.17 -3.40
CA LYS A 164 -0.69 11.62 -3.54
C LYS A 164 -0.55 12.31 -2.20
N ASN A 165 0.37 13.24 -2.10
CA ASN A 165 0.37 14.28 -1.08
C ASN A 165 0.30 15.64 -1.76
N ALA A 166 -0.59 16.51 -1.30
CA ALA A 166 -0.79 17.82 -1.87
C ALA A 166 -0.93 18.90 -0.79
N LEU A 167 -0.17 19.97 -0.93
CA LEU A 167 -0.31 21.17 -0.11
C LEU A 167 -0.49 22.38 -1.00
N ALA A 168 -1.63 23.06 -0.90
CA ALA A 168 -1.77 24.41 -1.40
C ALA A 168 -1.85 25.37 -0.20
N ALA A 169 -0.96 26.35 -0.17
CA ALA A 169 -0.95 27.35 0.88
C ALA A 169 -0.87 28.75 0.28
N SER A 170 -1.78 29.60 0.69
CA SER A 170 -1.86 30.97 0.23
C SER A 170 -1.90 31.91 1.44
N VAL A 171 -1.08 32.94 1.40
CA VAL A 171 -0.98 33.94 2.46
C VAL A 171 -1.11 35.33 1.85
N ALA A 172 -1.99 36.13 2.37
CA ALA A 172 -2.11 37.53 1.97
C ALA A 172 -2.37 38.43 3.19
N THR A 173 -1.86 39.64 3.14
CA THR A 173 -2.25 40.71 4.06
C THR A 173 -3.60 41.27 3.61
N SER A 174 -4.65 40.46 3.72
CA SER A 174 -5.96 40.76 3.18
C SER A 174 -7.06 40.49 4.18
N ALA A 175 -8.26 41.00 3.91
CA ALA A 175 -9.43 40.76 4.76
C ALA A 175 -10.09 39.38 4.50
N MET A 176 -9.74 38.69 3.41
CA MET A 176 -10.39 37.44 3.01
C MET A 176 -9.38 36.35 2.73
N ALA A 177 -9.65 35.19 3.27
CA ALA A 177 -8.93 33.96 2.95
C ALA A 177 -9.93 32.84 2.68
N GLN A 178 -9.69 32.07 1.64
CA GLN A 178 -10.47 30.90 1.27
C GLN A 178 -9.54 29.72 1.03
N SER A 179 -9.97 28.55 1.46
CA SER A 179 -9.31 27.32 1.08
C SER A 179 -10.33 26.25 0.71
N SER A 180 -10.02 25.46 -0.31
CA SER A 180 -10.90 24.36 -0.72
C SER A 180 -10.11 23.13 -1.13
N ILE A 181 -10.69 21.96 -0.85
CA ILE A 181 -10.16 20.67 -1.26
C ILE A 181 -11.25 19.90 -1.98
N SER A 182 -10.92 19.40 -3.15
CA SER A 182 -11.72 18.40 -3.84
C SER A 182 -10.85 17.17 -4.11
N SER A 183 -11.19 16.06 -3.48
CA SER A 183 -10.48 14.80 -3.68
C SER A 183 -11.46 13.73 -4.14
N ASN A 184 -11.20 13.18 -5.31
CA ASN A 184 -11.99 12.12 -5.90
C ASN A 184 -11.10 10.90 -6.14
N GLN A 185 -11.52 9.76 -5.62
CA GLN A 185 -10.83 8.49 -5.79
C GLN A 185 -11.82 7.47 -6.33
N VAL A 186 -11.53 6.91 -7.48
CA VAL A 186 -12.39 5.93 -8.14
C VAL A 186 -11.61 4.67 -8.46
N SER A 187 -12.08 3.54 -7.97
CA SER A 187 -11.56 2.23 -8.33
C SER A 187 -12.70 1.37 -8.85
N THR A 188 -12.67 1.04 -10.13
CA THR A 188 -13.78 0.30 -10.77
C THR A 188 -13.30 -0.65 -11.85
N GLY A 189 -14.00 -1.78 -11.99
CA GLY A 189 -13.71 -2.77 -13.03
C GLY A 189 -12.33 -3.44 -12.90
N ASN A 190 -11.66 -3.29 -11.78
CA ASN A 190 -10.36 -3.92 -11.55
C ASN A 190 -10.53 -5.37 -11.10
N THR A 191 -9.69 -6.24 -11.62
CA THR A 191 -9.63 -7.65 -11.25
C THR A 191 -8.30 -7.96 -10.61
N VAL A 192 -8.32 -8.47 -9.39
CA VAL A 192 -7.11 -8.83 -8.65
C VAL A 192 -7.22 -10.28 -8.19
N SER A 193 -6.24 -11.08 -8.55
CA SER A 193 -6.08 -12.44 -8.06
C SER A 193 -4.74 -12.57 -7.34
N ASN A 194 -4.78 -12.87 -6.05
CA ASN A 194 -3.59 -13.17 -5.26
C ASN A 194 -3.67 -14.63 -4.80
N ALA A 195 -2.87 -15.48 -5.42
CA ALA A 195 -2.80 -16.90 -5.09
C ALA A 195 -1.48 -17.23 -4.41
N GLY A 196 -1.49 -18.22 -3.53
CA GLY A 196 -0.26 -18.88 -3.10
C GLY A 196 0.35 -19.67 -4.24
N PHE A 197 1.63 -19.93 -4.16
CA PHE A 197 2.35 -20.79 -5.07
C PHE A 197 2.80 -22.06 -4.34
N VAL A 198 2.56 -23.19 -4.95
CA VAL A 198 3.03 -24.47 -4.42
C VAL A 198 4.31 -24.88 -5.13
N GLN A 199 5.40 -24.89 -4.41
CA GLN A 199 6.69 -25.31 -4.94
C GLN A 199 7.05 -26.71 -4.46
N SER A 200 7.43 -27.56 -5.39
CA SER A 200 7.91 -28.89 -5.04
C SER A 200 9.44 -28.93 -5.02
N TYR A 201 9.95 -29.53 -3.99
CA TYR A 201 11.38 -29.86 -3.88
C TYR A 201 11.51 -31.39 -3.83
N THR A 202 12.32 -31.91 -4.74
CA THR A 202 12.62 -33.33 -4.76
C THR A 202 14.05 -33.55 -4.25
N ASP A 203 14.14 -34.10 -3.06
CA ASP A 203 15.41 -34.54 -2.49
C ASP A 203 15.63 -36.01 -2.90
N THR A 204 16.76 -36.28 -3.49
CA THR A 204 17.13 -37.63 -3.94
C THR A 204 18.28 -38.13 -3.10
N VAL A 205 18.06 -39.20 -2.38
CA VAL A 205 19.08 -39.85 -1.56
C VAL A 205 19.44 -41.18 -2.24
N GLN A 206 20.70 -41.37 -2.46
CA GLN A 206 21.19 -42.67 -2.92
C GLN A 206 21.27 -43.61 -1.72
N VAL A 207 20.55 -44.70 -1.78
CA VAL A 207 20.58 -45.75 -0.76
C VAL A 207 21.30 -46.96 -1.37
N GLY A 208 22.40 -47.28 -0.79
CA GLY A 208 23.14 -48.49 -1.13
C GLY A 208 23.01 -49.50 0.05
N LEU A 209 22.39 -50.62 -0.19
CA LEU A 209 22.38 -51.72 0.72
C LEU A 209 23.28 -52.85 0.15
N SER A 210 24.36 -53.15 0.82
CA SER A 210 25.18 -54.29 0.47
C SER A 210 25.16 -55.33 1.58
N GLY A 211 24.78 -56.53 1.25
CA GLY A 211 24.74 -57.62 2.18
C GLY A 211 25.24 -58.92 1.55
N ARG A 212 25.99 -59.75 2.29
CA ARG A 212 26.39 -61.09 1.89
C ARG A 212 25.42 -62.08 2.53
N VAL A 213 24.64 -62.77 1.73
CA VAL A 213 23.75 -63.82 2.18
C VAL A 213 24.36 -65.18 1.89
N ALA A 214 24.73 -65.87 2.91
CA ALA A 214 25.17 -67.27 2.82
C ALA A 214 23.99 -68.18 3.21
N GLY A 215 23.43 -68.88 2.21
CA GLY A 215 22.28 -69.76 2.37
C GLY A 215 20.99 -69.12 1.87
N GLY A 216 19.99 -69.92 1.56
CA GLY A 216 18.71 -69.42 1.13
C GLY A 216 18.03 -68.55 2.23
N THR A 217 18.03 -67.29 2.00
CA THR A 217 17.35 -66.32 2.88
C THR A 217 16.07 -65.83 2.24
N LEU A 218 15.01 -66.01 2.92
CA LEU A 218 13.78 -65.28 2.67
C LEU A 218 13.79 -64.05 3.60
N ALA A 219 14.19 -62.93 3.07
CA ALA A 219 14.03 -61.70 3.84
C ALA A 219 12.68 -61.07 3.52
N VAL A 220 11.82 -61.05 4.50
CA VAL A 220 10.56 -60.29 4.46
C VAL A 220 10.79 -59.03 5.29
N GLY A 221 10.95 -57.93 4.64
CA GLY A 221 11.04 -56.68 5.32
C GLY A 221 9.71 -55.95 5.25
N ALA A 222 9.19 -55.63 6.43
CA ALA A 222 8.07 -54.72 6.54
C ALA A 222 8.57 -53.44 7.23
N GLY A 223 8.63 -52.38 6.49
CA GLY A 223 8.88 -51.07 7.04
C GLY A 223 7.55 -50.34 7.25
N THR A 224 7.30 -49.91 8.45
CA THR A 224 6.22 -48.96 8.69
C THR A 224 6.83 -47.61 8.97
N TYR A 225 6.50 -46.64 8.17
CA TYR A 225 6.78 -45.26 8.54
C TYR A 225 5.51 -44.65 9.11
N ARG A 226 5.66 -43.92 10.17
CA ARG A 226 4.62 -43.03 10.70
C ARG A 226 5.19 -41.64 10.70
N GLY A 227 4.71 -40.88 9.80
CA GLY A 227 4.86 -39.42 9.84
C GLY A 227 3.64 -38.86 10.57
N THR A 228 3.83 -38.14 11.63
CA THR A 228 2.78 -37.30 12.21
C THR A 228 3.16 -35.85 12.00
N GLY A 229 2.46 -35.24 11.13
CA GLY A 229 2.52 -33.80 10.97
C GLY A 229 1.09 -33.28 11.12
N ASN A 230 0.87 -32.27 11.88
CA ASN A 230 -0.44 -31.73 12.14
C ASN A 230 -0.67 -30.47 11.29
N ALA A 231 -1.82 -30.38 10.64
CA ALA A 231 -2.23 -29.15 9.99
C ALA A 231 -3.60 -28.76 10.50
N TYR A 232 -3.64 -27.88 11.46
CA TYR A 232 -4.88 -27.31 11.96
C TYR A 232 -4.80 -25.80 11.97
N GLN A 233 -5.94 -25.25 11.86
CA GLN A 233 -6.15 -23.91 12.28
C GLN A 233 -6.12 -23.84 13.80
N MET A 234 -5.33 -22.95 14.32
CA MET A 234 -5.26 -22.65 15.74
C MET A 234 -5.84 -21.26 15.96
N ALA A 235 -6.55 -21.08 17.07
CA ALA A 235 -7.28 -19.86 17.42
C ALA A 235 -6.51 -18.58 17.06
N ASN A 236 -7.19 -17.61 16.50
CA ASN A 236 -6.72 -16.23 16.23
C ASN A 236 -5.61 -16.08 15.17
N TYR A 237 -5.62 -16.83 14.13
CA TYR A 237 -4.77 -16.59 12.98
C TYR A 237 -5.61 -16.11 11.80
N TYR A 238 -5.47 -14.85 11.44
CA TYR A 238 -6.26 -14.23 10.39
C TYR A 238 -5.60 -14.39 9.02
N LEU A 239 -6.09 -15.30 8.26
CA LEU A 239 -5.84 -15.37 6.82
C LEU A 239 -7.04 -16.08 6.18
N ASP A 240 -8.15 -15.39 6.14
CA ASP A 240 -9.24 -15.82 5.28
C ASP A 240 -8.79 -15.69 3.83
N SER A 241 -8.71 -16.79 3.14
CA SER A 241 -8.42 -16.74 1.71
C SER A 241 -9.59 -16.24 0.88
N TRP A 242 -10.75 -16.03 1.47
CA TRP A 242 -11.89 -15.32 0.91
C TRP A 242 -12.90 -14.89 1.97
N SER A 243 -13.51 -13.76 1.71
CA SER A 243 -14.63 -13.26 2.50
C SER A 243 -15.93 -13.48 1.72
N GLY A 244 -16.93 -14.13 2.34
CA GLY A 244 -18.28 -14.24 1.82
C GLY A 244 -18.91 -15.61 1.95
N ASP A 245 -20.25 -15.62 2.01
CA ASP A 245 -21.11 -16.79 2.15
C ASP A 245 -21.20 -17.67 0.90
N LEU A 246 -20.22 -17.69 0.04
CA LEU A 246 -20.31 -18.40 -1.22
C LEU A 246 -19.79 -19.83 -1.09
N PRO A 247 -20.59 -20.82 -1.49
CA PRO A 247 -20.06 -22.12 -1.79
C PRO A 247 -19.02 -21.95 -2.92
N HIS A 248 -17.85 -22.54 -2.74
CA HIS A 248 -16.84 -22.54 -3.79
C HIS A 248 -17.39 -23.07 -5.09
N PRO A 249 -16.95 -22.53 -6.25
CA PRO A 249 -17.24 -23.14 -7.52
C PRO A 249 -16.66 -24.55 -7.52
N GLY A 250 -17.50 -25.55 -7.34
CA GLY A 250 -17.06 -26.94 -7.29
C GLY A 250 -17.71 -27.80 -6.21
N GLY A 251 -18.70 -27.26 -5.51
CA GLY A 251 -19.47 -28.05 -4.56
C GLY A 251 -19.14 -27.79 -3.10
N ASN A 252 -19.70 -28.58 -2.23
CA ASN A 252 -19.61 -28.45 -0.79
C ASN A 252 -18.22 -28.02 -0.33
N ALA A 253 -18.17 -27.04 0.52
CA ALA A 253 -17.05 -26.31 1.09
C ALA A 253 -15.87 -27.15 1.66
N THR A 254 -15.44 -28.16 0.94
CA THR A 254 -14.27 -28.97 1.25
C THR A 254 -13.08 -28.39 0.53
N GLY A 255 -12.26 -27.66 1.21
CA GLY A 255 -11.07 -27.01 0.64
C GLY A 255 -10.86 -25.60 1.13
N HIS A 256 -11.74 -25.12 1.91
CA HIS A 256 -11.63 -23.90 2.66
C HIS A 256 -10.59 -24.08 3.76
N ILE A 257 -9.61 -23.22 3.75
CA ILE A 257 -8.69 -23.08 4.89
C ILE A 257 -9.25 -21.97 5.75
N ASP A 258 -10.03 -22.33 6.72
CA ASP A 258 -10.46 -21.45 7.78
C ASP A 258 -9.34 -21.36 8.81
N LEU A 259 -8.82 -20.20 9.04
CA LEU A 259 -7.72 -19.95 9.97
C LEU A 259 -8.20 -19.32 11.28
N ASP A 260 -9.49 -19.17 11.45
CA ASP A 260 -10.13 -18.72 12.67
C ASP A 260 -11.13 -19.75 13.19
N ASN A 261 -10.68 -20.60 14.12
CA ASN A 261 -11.50 -21.66 14.66
C ASN A 261 -12.62 -21.19 15.59
N GLU A 262 -12.67 -19.93 15.96
CA GLU A 262 -13.75 -19.39 16.80
C GLU A 262 -14.94 -18.93 15.98
N ILE A 263 -14.70 -18.45 14.75
CA ILE A 263 -15.74 -17.88 13.90
C ILE A 263 -16.38 -18.92 12.99
N GLN A 264 -15.62 -19.90 12.51
CA GLN A 264 -16.08 -20.82 11.46
C GLN A 264 -16.00 -22.30 11.82
N ASN A 265 -16.00 -22.64 13.08
CA ASN A 265 -15.91 -24.02 13.59
C ASN A 265 -14.65 -24.79 13.14
N ALA A 266 -13.53 -24.10 13.07
CA ALA A 266 -12.27 -24.74 12.78
C ALA A 266 -11.90 -25.80 13.81
N THR A 267 -11.26 -26.86 13.36
CA THR A 267 -10.84 -27.95 14.21
C THR A 267 -9.69 -27.55 15.12
N MET A 268 -9.88 -27.59 16.41
CA MET A 268 -8.81 -27.30 17.36
C MET A 268 -7.75 -28.41 17.35
N ASN A 269 -6.49 -28.02 17.46
CA ASN A 269 -5.42 -28.99 17.65
C ASN A 269 -5.52 -29.66 19.02
N PRO A 270 -5.77 -30.97 19.08
CA PRO A 270 -5.92 -31.67 20.35
C PRO A 270 -4.61 -31.73 21.17
N ASN A 271 -3.45 -31.52 20.51
CA ASN A 271 -2.14 -31.62 21.16
C ASN A 271 -1.60 -30.26 21.62
N ARG A 272 -2.21 -29.17 21.17
CA ARG A 272 -1.79 -27.78 21.49
C ARG A 272 -2.98 -26.83 21.57
N PRO A 273 -3.85 -27.00 22.54
CA PRO A 273 -4.99 -26.12 22.70
C PRO A 273 -4.54 -24.69 23.05
N GLY A 274 -5.17 -23.71 22.44
CA GLY A 274 -4.96 -22.29 22.75
C GLY A 274 -3.78 -21.61 22.07
N VAL A 275 -3.13 -22.26 21.11
CA VAL A 275 -2.06 -21.64 20.32
C VAL A 275 -2.61 -21.26 18.95
N GLY A 276 -2.60 -19.95 18.63
CA GLY A 276 -3.03 -19.46 17.33
C GLY A 276 -2.02 -19.75 16.21
N GLY A 277 -2.49 -19.91 15.00
CA GLY A 277 -1.67 -20.14 13.81
C GLY A 277 -2.13 -21.33 12.97
N LEU A 278 -1.38 -21.67 11.96
CA LEU A 278 -1.61 -22.86 11.13
C LEU A 278 -0.81 -24.03 11.68
N GLY A 279 -1.49 -25.04 12.17
CA GLY A 279 -0.88 -26.29 12.55
C GLY A 279 -1.13 -27.35 11.48
N PHE A 280 -0.15 -28.15 11.15
CA PHE A 280 -0.30 -29.25 10.19
C PHE A 280 -0.19 -30.58 10.89
N ASP A 281 -1.24 -31.38 10.80
CA ASP A 281 -1.28 -32.74 11.37
C ASP A 281 -1.57 -33.71 10.23
N THR A 282 -0.54 -34.22 9.63
CA THR A 282 -0.65 -35.28 8.66
C THR A 282 -0.33 -36.60 9.34
N ARG A 283 -1.24 -37.53 9.31
CA ARG A 283 -0.95 -38.92 9.61
C ARG A 283 -0.71 -39.65 8.31
N GLU A 284 0.51 -39.75 7.97
CA GLU A 284 0.91 -40.63 6.89
C GLU A 284 1.35 -41.96 7.48
N SER A 285 0.66 -43.00 7.11
CA SER A 285 1.08 -44.36 7.40
C SER A 285 1.16 -45.15 6.11
N GLY A 286 2.33 -45.57 5.78
CA GLY A 286 2.54 -46.47 4.66
C GLY A 286 3.23 -47.73 5.12
N THR A 287 2.86 -48.82 4.52
CA THR A 287 3.59 -50.08 4.66
C THR A 287 4.30 -50.38 3.36
N SER A 288 5.60 -50.43 3.37
CA SER A 288 6.37 -51.06 2.29
C SER A 288 6.61 -52.50 2.66
N GLN A 289 6.13 -53.39 1.85
CA GLN A 289 6.45 -54.82 1.95
C GLN A 289 7.35 -55.16 0.77
N PHE A 290 8.49 -55.68 1.10
CA PHE A 290 9.34 -56.28 0.08
C PHE A 290 9.63 -57.73 0.47
N VAL A 291 9.59 -58.59 -0.51
CA VAL A 291 9.98 -59.99 -0.36
C VAL A 291 11.21 -60.18 -1.22
N GLU A 292 12.33 -60.46 -0.61
CA GLU A 292 13.57 -60.80 -1.28
C GLU A 292 13.84 -62.27 -1.17
N LEU A 293 13.89 -62.93 -2.32
CA LEU A 293 14.26 -64.35 -2.42
C LEU A 293 15.72 -64.40 -2.84
N GLY A 294 16.57 -64.66 -1.86
CA GLY A 294 18.01 -64.90 -2.12
C GLY A 294 18.34 -66.36 -2.17
N VAL A 295 19.08 -66.79 -3.15
CA VAL A 295 19.70 -68.10 -3.23
C VAL A 295 21.07 -67.99 -2.60
N ALA A 296 21.49 -69.00 -1.86
CA ALA A 296 22.81 -69.10 -1.20
C ALA A 296 23.94 -68.72 -2.20
N ASP A 297 24.80 -67.81 -1.81
CA ASP A 297 25.94 -67.27 -2.58
C ASP A 297 25.63 -66.08 -3.48
N LEU A 298 24.54 -65.41 -3.33
CA LEU A 298 24.30 -64.17 -4.01
C LEU A 298 24.83 -62.95 -3.21
N TYR A 299 25.72 -62.21 -3.84
CA TYR A 299 26.00 -60.85 -3.43
C TYR A 299 24.87 -59.98 -3.93
N ALA A 300 23.98 -59.55 -3.06
CA ALA A 300 23.01 -58.56 -3.39
C ALA A 300 23.59 -57.19 -3.04
N SER A 301 23.88 -56.37 -4.03
CA SER A 301 24.00 -54.97 -3.83
C SER A 301 22.76 -54.28 -4.43
N LEU A 302 21.89 -53.84 -3.57
CA LEU A 302 20.78 -52.96 -4.00
C LEU A 302 21.31 -51.55 -3.94
N SER A 303 21.40 -50.88 -5.06
CA SER A 303 21.56 -49.45 -5.11
C SER A 303 20.28 -48.86 -5.72
N GLY A 304 19.71 -47.98 -5.04
CA GLY A 304 18.49 -47.27 -5.50
C GLY A 304 18.51 -45.85 -5.04
N THR A 305 17.75 -45.05 -5.71
CA THR A 305 17.49 -43.68 -5.33
C THR A 305 16.11 -43.59 -4.68
N VAL A 306 16.07 -43.05 -3.48
CA VAL A 306 14.81 -42.68 -2.84
C VAL A 306 14.62 -41.18 -3.08
N SER A 307 13.58 -40.85 -3.83
CA SER A 307 13.20 -39.48 -4.06
C SER A 307 12.01 -39.12 -3.16
N THR A 308 12.22 -38.12 -2.34
CA THR A 308 11.13 -37.56 -1.50
C THR A 308 10.77 -36.19 -2.03
N THR A 309 9.55 -36.03 -2.46
CA THR A 309 9.03 -34.72 -2.88
C THR A 309 8.29 -34.08 -1.74
N ARG A 310 8.77 -32.91 -1.32
CA ARG A 310 8.07 -32.04 -0.39
C ARG A 310 7.48 -30.85 -1.11
N TRP A 311 6.32 -30.46 -0.70
CA TRP A 311 5.61 -29.33 -1.23
C TRP A 311 5.67 -28.17 -0.22
N VAL A 312 6.09 -27.03 -0.67
CA VAL A 312 6.15 -25.82 0.15
C VAL A 312 5.16 -24.82 -0.43
N ASN A 313 4.27 -24.35 0.39
CA ASN A 313 3.39 -23.24 0.01
C ASN A 313 4.11 -21.91 0.24
N VAL A 314 4.25 -21.14 -0.83
CA VAL A 314 4.67 -19.74 -0.76
C VAL A 314 3.40 -18.90 -0.81
N ASN A 315 3.05 -18.31 0.31
CA ASN A 315 1.85 -17.48 0.40
C ASN A 315 2.06 -16.13 -0.29
N ALA A 316 1.00 -15.58 -0.84
CA ALA A 316 0.98 -14.18 -1.21
C ALA A 316 0.88 -13.33 0.07
N THR A 317 1.78 -12.37 0.23
CA THR A 317 1.86 -11.55 1.45
C THR A 317 1.93 -10.08 1.09
N ASN A 318 1.11 -9.27 1.76
CA ASN A 318 1.17 -7.81 1.65
C ASN A 318 1.36 -7.23 3.05
N THR A 319 2.41 -6.45 3.22
CA THR A 319 2.74 -5.83 4.51
C THR A 319 2.98 -4.34 4.34
N SER A 320 2.27 -3.53 5.10
CA SER A 320 2.51 -2.10 5.22
C SER A 320 2.82 -1.76 6.67
N ALA A 321 3.88 -1.03 6.91
CA ALA A 321 4.30 -0.70 8.26
C ALA A 321 4.81 0.74 8.39
N LEU A 322 4.43 1.38 9.48
CA LEU A 322 5.04 2.59 10.02
C LEU A 322 5.54 2.23 11.42
N SER A 323 6.82 2.33 11.66
CA SER A 323 7.43 1.77 12.87
C SER A 323 8.60 2.59 13.40
N GLY A 324 9.07 2.21 14.59
CA GLY A 324 10.20 2.88 15.24
C GLY A 324 9.85 4.29 15.73
N SER A 325 10.81 5.19 15.63
CA SER A 325 10.70 6.60 15.99
C SER A 325 10.47 7.51 14.80
N ALA A 326 9.91 6.96 13.70
CA ALA A 326 9.64 7.73 12.50
C ALA A 326 8.78 8.97 12.83
N PHE A 327 9.17 10.11 12.29
CA PHE A 327 8.58 11.43 12.55
C PHE A 327 8.62 11.90 14.02
N SER A 328 9.41 11.26 14.88
CA SER A 328 9.54 11.72 16.25
C SER A 328 10.07 13.16 16.31
N GLY A 329 9.32 14.06 16.97
CA GLY A 329 9.65 15.48 17.02
C GLY A 329 9.49 16.25 15.70
N ALA A 330 8.94 15.63 14.65
CA ALA A 330 8.67 16.32 13.40
C ALA A 330 7.51 17.33 13.56
N SER A 331 7.55 18.40 12.79
CA SER A 331 6.57 19.49 12.85
C SER A 331 6.20 20.03 11.48
N GLY A 332 4.99 20.59 11.39
CA GLY A 332 4.48 21.17 10.15
C GLY A 332 3.39 20.32 9.51
N ASN A 333 3.21 20.44 8.18
CA ASN A 333 2.27 19.62 7.44
C ASN A 333 2.95 18.32 7.01
N ILE A 334 2.46 17.20 7.52
CA ILE A 334 3.05 15.89 7.27
C ILE A 334 1.99 14.97 6.65
N GLY A 335 2.16 14.61 5.39
CA GLY A 335 1.34 13.65 4.69
C GLY A 335 2.11 12.35 4.44
N VAL A 336 1.58 11.23 4.91
CA VAL A 336 2.23 9.92 4.77
C VAL A 336 1.26 8.91 4.19
N ASN A 337 1.65 8.30 3.10
CA ASN A 337 0.94 7.20 2.46
C ASN A 337 1.85 5.98 2.40
N VAL A 338 1.44 4.89 3.02
CA VAL A 338 2.15 3.60 2.95
C VAL A 338 1.18 2.54 2.49
N ALA A 339 1.41 1.96 1.34
CA ALA A 339 0.55 0.96 0.74
C ALA A 339 1.31 -0.29 0.33
N SER A 340 0.71 -1.45 0.57
CA SER A 340 1.20 -2.71 0.05
C SER A 340 0.05 -3.49 -0.58
N GLY A 341 0.32 -4.13 -1.70
CA GLY A 341 -0.68 -4.88 -2.46
C GLY A 341 -1.05 -4.20 -3.76
N THR A 342 -2.29 -4.34 -4.18
CA THR A 342 -2.73 -3.96 -5.53
C THR A 342 -3.89 -3.00 -5.49
N GLY A 343 -3.82 -1.94 -6.30
CA GLY A 343 -4.93 -1.02 -6.54
C GLY A 343 -5.28 -0.10 -5.37
N ASN A 344 -4.31 0.24 -4.54
CA ASN A 344 -4.52 1.17 -3.44
C ASN A 344 -4.54 2.61 -3.96
N LEU A 345 -5.56 3.37 -3.55
CA LEU A 345 -5.66 4.80 -3.82
C LEU A 345 -5.55 5.54 -2.48
N GLN A 346 -4.55 6.40 -2.36
CA GLN A 346 -4.28 7.15 -1.13
C GLN A 346 -4.00 8.62 -1.45
N ALA A 347 -4.63 9.52 -0.73
CA ALA A 347 -4.39 10.95 -0.87
C ALA A 347 -4.38 11.64 0.49
N ASN A 348 -3.36 12.45 0.73
CA ASN A 348 -3.32 13.44 1.78
C ASN A 348 -3.32 14.82 1.13
N SER A 349 -4.24 15.67 1.53
CA SER A 349 -4.40 16.99 0.93
C SER A 349 -4.63 18.03 1.99
N LEU A 350 -3.93 19.14 1.91
CA LEU A 350 -4.12 20.30 2.75
C LEU A 350 -4.24 21.55 1.87
N ALA A 351 -5.32 22.30 2.05
CA ALA A 351 -5.45 23.63 1.53
C ALA A 351 -5.49 24.61 2.70
N LEU A 352 -4.59 25.57 2.72
CA LEU A 352 -4.45 26.56 3.78
C LEU A 352 -4.45 27.95 3.20
N ALA A 353 -5.42 28.77 3.58
CA ALA A 353 -5.46 30.19 3.22
C ALA A 353 -5.40 31.04 4.50
N VAL A 354 -4.48 31.97 4.53
CA VAL A 354 -4.28 32.83 5.69
C VAL A 354 -4.47 34.27 5.24
N ALA A 355 -5.47 34.92 5.84
CA ALA A 355 -5.66 36.37 5.76
C ALA A 355 -5.12 37.01 7.03
N GLN A 356 -4.27 37.97 6.86
CA GLN A 356 -3.72 38.77 7.97
C GLN A 356 -4.00 40.23 7.70
N PRO A 357 -5.21 40.73 8.04
CA PRO A 357 -5.53 42.12 7.84
C PRO A 357 -4.54 42.99 8.62
N SER A 358 -3.96 43.96 7.94
CA SER A 358 -3.13 44.95 8.63
C SER A 358 -4.01 45.64 9.68
N THR A 359 -3.72 45.39 10.94
CA THR A 359 -4.24 46.26 11.99
C THR A 359 -3.64 47.63 11.75
N GLY A 360 -4.34 48.47 11.04
CA GLY A 360 -3.99 49.88 10.92
C GLY A 360 -3.77 50.40 12.33
N GLY A 361 -2.53 50.65 12.68
CA GLY A 361 -2.19 51.34 13.90
C GLY A 361 -2.78 52.74 13.84
N GLY A 362 -4.00 52.85 14.28
CA GLY A 362 -4.55 54.16 14.64
C GLY A 362 -3.77 54.68 15.84
N THR A 363 -2.64 55.29 15.63
CA THR A 363 -2.11 56.26 16.57
C THR A 363 -3.07 57.43 16.54
N GLY A 364 -4.12 57.33 17.34
CA GLY A 364 -4.86 58.53 17.74
C GLY A 364 -3.90 59.47 18.46
N GLY A 365 -3.27 60.35 17.71
CA GLY A 365 -2.69 61.54 18.27
C GLY A 365 -3.83 62.52 18.47
N GLY A 366 -4.33 62.62 19.71
CA GLY A 366 -5.11 63.75 20.13
C GLY A 366 -4.21 64.98 20.20
N GLU A 367 -4.62 66.03 19.61
CA GLU A 367 -4.54 67.40 20.11
C GLU A 367 -5.60 68.21 19.38
#